data_2111bf1632ccf55e981b1c8f9d03ba26
#
_entry.id   2111bf1632ccf55e981b1c8f9d03ba26
#
_cell.length_a   1.000
_cell.length_b   1.000
_cell.length_c   1.000
_cell.angle_alpha   90.00
_cell.angle_beta   90.00
_cell.angle_gamma   90.00
#
_symmetry.space_group_name_H-M   'P 1'
#
loop_
_entity.id
_entity.type
_entity.pdbx_description
1 polymer ?
#
loop_
_entity_poly.entity_id
_entity_poly.type
_entity_poly.pdbx_seq_one_letter_code
_entity_poly.pdbx_strand_id
1 'polypeptide(L)'
;LVEHVESALVVTFTVAAADELKNRLRAAIQRAHNVCLGHKDDDPFFQGLHTFGKKGATQLRRALDEFDQASVMTIHGFCKRLLDESAFESDEPFDLDFAIDETPLWHAAAADALRLVREHDSLMLGSVLHQAKIDPQALVRLYRNWQRYPNVTLEPSDPQLGVHLANLRAAVHCAAAQWDKDLLGYVAGFTWQKKYLPTTGDLQEYFTQASKPLDGRPELCLSLFDQLSTTRLRAELYKRGAPKLEQPFFATCDEVRTEWLLTVDHLRADLMVHMHERLGR
;
A
#
# COMPACT_ATOMS: atom_id res chain seq x y z
N LEU A 1 42.33 -20.73 2.89
CA LEU A 1 42.36 -20.81 4.36
C LEU A 1 41.98 -19.43 4.88
N VAL A 2 40.91 -19.37 5.68
CA VAL A 2 40.50 -18.13 6.37
C VAL A 2 41.54 -17.84 7.44
N GLU A 3 42.30 -16.76 7.31
CA GLU A 3 43.35 -16.42 8.27
C GLU A 3 42.80 -15.78 9.54
N HIS A 4 41.65 -15.11 9.44
CA HIS A 4 40.99 -14.40 10.54
C HIS A 4 39.48 -14.74 10.58
N VAL A 5 38.96 -14.88 11.79
CA VAL A 5 37.55 -15.25 12.02
C VAL A 5 36.61 -14.14 11.54
N GLU A 6 37.05 -12.90 11.61
CA GLU A 6 36.30 -11.71 11.13
C GLU A 6 36.09 -11.71 9.60
N SER A 7 36.96 -12.38 8.83
CA SER A 7 36.82 -12.48 7.37
C SER A 7 35.76 -13.48 6.89
N ALA A 8 35.16 -14.23 7.82
CA ALA A 8 34.07 -15.16 7.52
C ALA A 8 32.74 -14.57 7.89
N LEU A 9 31.85 -14.42 6.87
CA LEU A 9 30.47 -14.01 7.06
C LEU A 9 29.55 -15.23 7.09
N VAL A 10 28.78 -15.38 8.16
CA VAL A 10 27.76 -16.42 8.30
C VAL A 10 26.41 -15.76 8.58
N VAL A 11 25.46 -15.95 7.69
CA VAL A 11 24.13 -15.36 7.84
C VAL A 11 23.05 -16.41 8.05
N THR A 12 22.07 -16.07 8.89
CA THR A 12 20.92 -16.90 9.21
C THR A 12 19.63 -16.10 9.05
N PHE A 13 18.48 -16.79 9.16
CA PHE A 13 17.18 -16.15 9.03
C PHE A 13 16.66 -15.60 10.37
N THR A 14 16.97 -16.26 11.49
CA THR A 14 16.47 -15.86 12.81
C THR A 14 17.61 -15.58 13.77
N VAL A 15 17.36 -14.71 14.75
CA VAL A 15 18.32 -14.37 15.82
C VAL A 15 18.69 -15.63 16.59
N ALA A 16 17.70 -16.45 16.98
CA ALA A 16 17.92 -17.68 17.72
C ALA A 16 18.85 -18.66 16.95
N ALA A 17 18.68 -18.78 15.62
CA ALA A 17 19.56 -19.61 14.80
C ALA A 17 20.98 -19.03 14.70
N ALA A 18 21.13 -17.71 14.65
CA ALA A 18 22.43 -17.06 14.65
C ALA A 18 23.17 -17.31 15.99
N ASP A 19 22.49 -17.18 17.11
CA ASP A 19 23.06 -17.41 18.44
C ASP A 19 23.45 -18.90 18.65
N GLU A 20 22.56 -19.82 18.23
CA GLU A 20 22.87 -21.24 18.30
C GLU A 20 24.08 -21.58 17.43
N LEU A 21 24.15 -21.07 16.21
CA LEU A 21 25.26 -21.30 15.30
C LEU A 21 26.58 -20.73 15.85
N LYS A 22 26.52 -19.51 16.41
CA LYS A 22 27.66 -18.88 17.09
C LYS A 22 28.18 -19.72 18.22
N ASN A 23 27.29 -20.24 19.06
CA ASN A 23 27.69 -21.15 20.17
C ASN A 23 28.27 -22.45 19.66
N ARG A 24 27.71 -23.09 18.64
CA ARG A 24 28.23 -24.32 18.03
C ARG A 24 29.60 -24.10 17.40
N LEU A 25 29.83 -23.01 16.68
CA LEU A 25 31.12 -22.69 16.08
C LEU A 25 32.17 -22.47 17.14
N ARG A 26 31.87 -21.69 18.20
CA ARG A 26 32.81 -21.51 19.32
C ARG A 26 33.18 -22.84 20.00
N ALA A 27 32.18 -23.69 20.24
CA ALA A 27 32.42 -25.02 20.82
C ALA A 27 33.28 -25.91 19.89
N ALA A 28 33.03 -25.85 18.58
CA ALA A 28 33.84 -26.63 17.62
C ALA A 28 35.29 -26.14 17.56
N ILE A 29 35.55 -24.84 17.59
CA ILE A 29 36.90 -24.27 17.62
C ILE A 29 37.61 -24.67 18.95
N GLN A 30 36.89 -24.58 20.07
CA GLN A 30 37.45 -25.03 21.37
C GLN A 30 37.78 -26.49 21.38
N ARG A 31 36.93 -27.35 20.79
CA ARG A 31 37.15 -28.79 20.64
C ARG A 31 38.35 -29.07 19.75
N ALA A 32 38.50 -28.42 18.62
CA ALA A 32 39.65 -28.50 17.72
C ALA A 32 40.95 -28.06 18.43
N HIS A 33 40.92 -26.99 19.20
CA HIS A 33 42.04 -26.50 20.00
C HIS A 33 42.55 -27.58 20.99
N ASN A 34 41.61 -28.20 21.73
CA ASN A 34 41.95 -29.25 22.70
C ASN A 34 42.60 -30.45 22.02
N VAL A 35 42.11 -30.87 20.83
CA VAL A 35 42.70 -31.98 20.06
C VAL A 35 44.12 -31.63 19.59
N CYS A 36 44.37 -30.39 19.15
CA CYS A 36 45.72 -29.95 18.81
C CYS A 36 46.68 -29.96 20.01
N LEU A 37 46.18 -29.88 21.25
CA LEU A 37 46.96 -30.04 22.49
C LEU A 37 47.15 -31.49 22.93
N GLY A 38 46.59 -32.45 22.19
CA GLY A 38 46.77 -33.88 22.46
C GLY A 38 45.57 -34.54 23.18
N HIS A 39 44.48 -33.84 23.40
CA HIS A 39 43.26 -34.47 23.92
C HIS A 39 42.65 -35.41 22.85
N LYS A 40 42.08 -36.51 23.29
CA LYS A 40 41.38 -37.46 22.41
C LYS A 40 39.99 -36.95 22.11
N ASP A 41 39.51 -37.16 20.89
CA ASP A 41 38.16 -36.86 20.44
C ASP A 41 37.61 -38.09 19.71
N ASP A 42 36.30 -38.35 19.81
CA ASP A 42 35.65 -39.51 19.19
C ASP A 42 35.28 -39.25 17.72
N ASP A 43 35.22 -37.98 17.29
CA ASP A 43 34.86 -37.61 15.94
C ASP A 43 36.10 -37.66 15.01
N PRO A 44 36.06 -38.47 13.93
CA PRO A 44 37.17 -38.63 13.00
C PRO A 44 37.66 -37.31 12.38
N PHE A 45 36.76 -36.31 12.17
CA PHE A 45 37.14 -35.00 11.68
C PHE A 45 38.08 -34.29 12.65
N PHE A 46 37.72 -34.24 13.92
CA PHE A 46 38.55 -33.60 14.93
C PHE A 46 39.86 -34.40 15.21
N GLN A 47 39.79 -35.73 15.21
CA GLN A 47 40.98 -36.56 15.40
C GLN A 47 42.12 -36.21 14.43
N GLY A 48 41.78 -35.92 13.14
CA GLY A 48 42.77 -35.55 12.13
C GLY A 48 43.54 -34.26 12.45
N LEU A 49 42.98 -33.38 13.31
CA LEU A 49 43.58 -32.10 13.64
C LEU A 49 44.79 -32.20 14.58
N HIS A 50 45.02 -33.34 15.24
CA HIS A 50 46.17 -33.55 16.10
C HIS A 50 47.52 -33.39 15.37
N THR A 51 47.55 -33.58 14.05
CA THR A 51 48.74 -33.41 13.21
C THR A 51 49.24 -31.99 13.17
N PHE A 52 48.36 -30.97 13.43
CA PHE A 52 48.73 -29.55 13.46
C PHE A 52 49.47 -29.18 14.77
N GLY A 53 49.35 -29.95 15.82
CA GLY A 53 50.08 -29.78 17.07
C GLY A 53 50.00 -28.39 17.67
N LYS A 54 51.11 -27.96 18.31
CA LYS A 54 51.17 -26.64 18.96
C LYS A 54 50.89 -25.45 18.03
N LYS A 55 51.28 -25.55 16.75
CA LYS A 55 51.04 -24.48 15.79
C LYS A 55 49.53 -24.32 15.53
N GLY A 56 48.79 -25.40 15.33
CA GLY A 56 47.34 -25.41 15.19
C GLY A 56 46.65 -24.90 16.46
N ALA A 57 47.12 -25.35 17.65
CA ALA A 57 46.58 -24.89 18.92
C ALA A 57 46.72 -23.37 19.09
N THR A 58 47.87 -22.77 18.74
CA THR A 58 48.06 -21.32 18.81
C THR A 58 47.13 -20.54 17.89
N GLN A 59 46.93 -21.02 16.66
CA GLN A 59 46.00 -20.36 15.72
C GLN A 59 44.56 -20.48 16.20
N LEU A 60 44.12 -21.64 16.68
CA LEU A 60 42.76 -21.85 17.19
C LEU A 60 42.53 -21.07 18.49
N ARG A 61 43.55 -20.91 19.33
CA ARG A 61 43.46 -20.05 20.52
C ARG A 61 43.21 -18.60 20.12
N ARG A 62 43.96 -18.07 19.16
CA ARG A 62 43.74 -16.72 18.61
C ARG A 62 42.33 -16.58 18.04
N ALA A 63 41.86 -17.56 17.26
CA ALA A 63 40.49 -17.55 16.73
C ALA A 63 39.41 -17.52 17.83
N LEU A 64 39.65 -18.17 18.99
CA LEU A 64 38.76 -18.10 20.15
C LEU A 64 38.78 -16.74 20.83
N ASP A 65 39.95 -16.12 20.94
CA ASP A 65 40.11 -14.81 21.57
C ASP A 65 39.49 -13.72 20.69
N GLU A 66 39.52 -13.84 19.37
CA GLU A 66 38.93 -12.92 18.37
C GLU A 66 37.49 -13.33 18.01
N PHE A 67 36.90 -14.38 18.58
CA PHE A 67 35.61 -14.94 18.14
C PHE A 67 34.42 -13.98 18.30
N ASP A 68 34.50 -13.03 19.22
CA ASP A 68 33.43 -12.03 19.41
C ASP A 68 33.32 -11.07 18.23
N GLN A 69 34.39 -10.98 17.40
CA GLN A 69 34.38 -10.21 16.14
C GLN A 69 33.85 -11.03 14.95
N ALA A 70 33.49 -12.29 15.15
CA ALA A 70 32.97 -13.15 14.08
C ALA A 70 31.63 -12.62 13.57
N SER A 71 31.53 -12.47 12.25
CA SER A 71 30.34 -11.97 11.57
C SER A 71 29.30 -13.08 11.44
N VAL A 72 28.71 -13.52 12.56
CA VAL A 72 27.59 -14.48 12.62
C VAL A 72 26.34 -13.72 13.03
N MET A 73 25.41 -13.50 12.10
CA MET A 73 24.26 -12.64 12.33
C MET A 73 23.07 -13.00 11.42
N THR A 74 21.95 -12.33 11.60
CA THR A 74 20.83 -12.47 10.67
C THR A 74 21.09 -11.66 9.39
N ILE A 75 20.36 -11.97 8.31
CA ILE A 75 20.39 -11.19 7.05
C ILE A 75 20.11 -9.72 7.34
N HIS A 76 19.08 -9.43 8.14
CA HIS A 76 18.73 -8.05 8.53
C HIS A 76 19.86 -7.38 9.32
N GLY A 77 20.48 -8.09 10.28
CA GLY A 77 21.64 -7.58 11.03
C GLY A 77 22.83 -7.25 10.14
N PHE A 78 23.07 -8.08 9.11
CA PHE A 78 24.11 -7.82 8.11
C PHE A 78 23.79 -6.58 7.26
N CYS A 79 22.56 -6.45 6.77
CA CYS A 79 22.14 -5.25 6.02
C CYS A 79 22.25 -3.98 6.86
N LYS A 80 21.83 -4.01 8.14
CA LYS A 80 21.99 -2.88 9.06
C LYS A 80 23.45 -2.50 9.19
N ARG A 81 24.33 -3.46 9.46
CA ARG A 81 25.76 -3.22 9.59
C ARG A 81 26.37 -2.58 8.34
N LEU A 82 25.98 -3.07 7.14
CA LEU A 82 26.45 -2.48 5.89
C LEU A 82 26.00 -1.04 5.73
N LEU A 83 24.74 -0.72 6.06
CA LEU A 83 24.20 0.64 6.03
C LEU A 83 24.94 1.55 7.02
N ASP A 84 25.17 1.08 8.25
CA ASP A 84 25.93 1.82 9.27
C ASP A 84 27.39 2.08 8.83
N GLU A 85 28.06 1.07 8.23
CA GLU A 85 29.42 1.20 7.70
C GLU A 85 29.50 2.12 6.47
N SER A 86 28.43 2.19 5.66
CA SER A 86 28.35 3.01 4.42
C SER A 86 27.56 4.31 4.62
N ALA A 87 27.20 4.69 5.83
CA ALA A 87 26.33 5.85 6.10
C ALA A 87 26.83 7.15 5.49
N PHE A 88 28.16 7.38 5.48
CA PHE A 88 28.75 8.56 4.85
C PHE A 88 28.67 8.56 3.31
N GLU A 89 28.62 7.39 2.69
CA GLU A 89 28.60 7.27 1.23
C GLU A 89 27.15 7.30 0.69
N SER A 90 26.20 6.85 1.52
CA SER A 90 24.77 6.75 1.16
C SER A 90 23.94 7.96 1.58
N ASP A 91 24.51 8.94 2.29
CA ASP A 91 23.81 10.10 2.87
C ASP A 91 22.67 9.70 3.82
N GLU A 92 22.79 8.53 4.46
CA GLU A 92 21.81 8.00 5.39
C GLU A 92 22.14 8.38 6.84
N PRO A 93 21.15 8.56 7.71
CA PRO A 93 21.38 8.81 9.13
C PRO A 93 22.11 7.65 9.79
N PHE A 94 23.02 7.97 10.72
CA PHE A 94 23.57 6.98 11.64
C PHE A 94 22.46 6.47 12.56
N ASP A 95 22.50 5.22 12.93
CA ASP A 95 21.56 4.62 13.88
C ASP A 95 20.15 4.39 13.29
N LEU A 96 20.13 3.82 12.09
CA LEU A 96 18.88 3.35 11.49
C LEU A 96 18.34 2.14 12.23
N ASP A 97 17.08 2.24 12.68
CA ASP A 97 16.35 1.08 13.19
C ASP A 97 15.37 0.51 12.15
N PHE A 98 15.36 -0.82 12.01
CA PHE A 98 14.37 -1.47 11.18
C PHE A 98 12.98 -1.33 11.80
N ALA A 99 12.05 -0.77 11.05
CA ALA A 99 10.65 -0.75 11.43
C ALA A 99 10.10 -2.19 11.43
N ILE A 100 9.67 -2.68 12.57
CA ILE A 100 9.03 -4.00 12.71
C ILE A 100 7.67 -4.01 12.01
N ASP A 101 6.97 -2.89 12.01
CA ASP A 101 5.68 -2.67 11.35
C ASP A 101 5.68 -1.34 10.60
N GLU A 102 5.61 -1.43 9.27
CA GLU A 102 5.54 -0.26 8.38
C GLU A 102 4.12 0.32 8.28
N THR A 103 3.11 -0.35 8.83
CA THR A 103 1.70 0.05 8.71
C THR A 103 1.44 1.48 9.20
N PRO A 104 2.01 1.96 10.31
CA PRO A 104 1.84 3.35 10.76
C PRO A 104 2.41 4.35 9.75
N LEU A 105 3.55 4.05 9.13
CA LEU A 105 4.17 4.92 8.12
C LEU A 105 3.29 5.02 6.87
N TRP A 106 2.72 3.91 6.43
CA TRP A 106 1.80 3.89 5.29
C TRP A 106 0.52 4.67 5.55
N HIS A 107 -0.04 4.56 6.76
CA HIS A 107 -1.20 5.36 7.14
C HIS A 107 -0.89 6.86 7.21
N ALA A 108 0.27 7.23 7.73
CA ALA A 108 0.73 8.63 7.75
C ALA A 108 0.90 9.17 6.33
N ALA A 109 1.59 8.42 5.44
CA ALA A 109 1.77 8.81 4.05
C ALA A 109 0.44 8.94 3.29
N ALA A 110 -0.50 8.02 3.52
CA ALA A 110 -1.83 8.09 2.93
C ALA A 110 -2.64 9.30 3.42
N ALA A 111 -2.54 9.64 4.71
CA ALA A 111 -3.19 10.82 5.27
C ALA A 111 -2.60 12.11 4.72
N ASP A 112 -1.28 12.18 4.56
CA ASP A 112 -0.58 13.33 3.97
C ASP A 112 -0.95 13.51 2.49
N ALA A 113 -0.96 12.43 1.69
CA ALA A 113 -1.41 12.48 0.30
C ALA A 113 -2.84 13.02 0.17
N LEU A 114 -3.77 12.55 1.01
CA LEU A 114 -5.14 13.05 1.04
C LEU A 114 -5.23 14.52 1.46
N ARG A 115 -4.34 14.99 2.32
CA ARG A 115 -4.29 16.40 2.73
C ARG A 115 -3.87 17.30 1.57
N LEU A 116 -2.82 16.93 0.83
CA LEU A 116 -2.32 17.68 -0.32
C LEU A 116 -3.40 17.86 -1.39
N VAL A 117 -4.13 16.78 -1.71
CA VAL A 117 -5.18 16.85 -2.74
C VAL A 117 -6.37 17.71 -2.29
N ARG A 118 -6.69 17.75 -0.98
CA ARG A 118 -7.82 18.54 -0.45
C ARG A 118 -7.62 20.06 -0.53
N GLU A 119 -6.42 20.52 -0.81
CA GLU A 119 -6.14 21.96 -0.97
C GLU A 119 -6.71 22.55 -2.28
N HIS A 120 -7.05 21.71 -3.27
CA HIS A 120 -7.41 22.17 -4.62
C HIS A 120 -8.89 22.47 -4.86
N ASP A 121 -9.84 21.71 -4.31
CA ASP A 121 -11.29 21.96 -4.44
C ASP A 121 -12.08 21.18 -3.38
N SER A 122 -12.55 21.90 -2.38
CA SER A 122 -13.00 21.24 -1.16
C SER A 122 -14.31 20.47 -1.29
N LEU A 123 -15.30 20.93 -2.10
CA LEU A 123 -16.64 20.34 -2.12
C LEU A 123 -16.77 19.19 -3.13
N MET A 124 -16.42 19.42 -4.39
CA MET A 124 -16.49 18.39 -5.44
C MET A 124 -15.55 17.24 -5.12
N LEU A 125 -14.30 17.54 -4.77
CA LEU A 125 -13.32 16.54 -4.39
C LEU A 125 -13.77 15.73 -3.16
N GLY A 126 -14.36 16.39 -2.15
CA GLY A 126 -14.95 15.73 -1.00
C GLY A 126 -16.04 14.73 -1.38
N SER A 127 -16.89 15.10 -2.32
CA SER A 127 -17.94 14.23 -2.86
C SER A 127 -17.37 13.04 -3.64
N VAL A 128 -16.34 13.27 -4.45
CA VAL A 128 -15.63 12.20 -5.17
C VAL A 128 -14.98 11.22 -4.21
N LEU A 129 -14.22 11.70 -3.22
CA LEU A 129 -13.58 10.86 -2.22
C LEU A 129 -14.60 10.02 -1.44
N HIS A 130 -15.72 10.63 -1.05
CA HIS A 130 -16.78 9.94 -0.32
C HIS A 130 -17.46 8.88 -1.18
N GLN A 131 -17.88 9.22 -2.40
CA GLN A 131 -18.53 8.30 -3.33
C GLN A 131 -17.62 7.14 -3.74
N ALA A 132 -16.35 7.41 -4.00
CA ALA A 132 -15.35 6.41 -4.37
C ALA A 132 -14.83 5.61 -3.16
N LYS A 133 -15.24 5.96 -1.94
CA LYS A 133 -14.76 5.36 -0.68
C LYS A 133 -13.23 5.38 -0.56
N ILE A 134 -12.65 6.51 -0.94
CA ILE A 134 -11.20 6.73 -0.84
C ILE A 134 -10.90 7.33 0.54
N ASP A 135 -10.41 6.50 1.43
CA ASP A 135 -9.91 6.84 2.77
C ASP A 135 -8.45 6.36 2.94
N PRO A 136 -7.75 6.74 4.01
CA PRO A 136 -6.38 6.30 4.23
C PRO A 136 -6.21 4.78 4.19
N GLN A 137 -7.19 4.02 4.72
CA GLN A 137 -7.14 2.57 4.73
C GLN A 137 -7.30 1.98 3.31
N ALA A 138 -8.18 2.56 2.50
CA ALA A 138 -8.34 2.16 1.10
C ALA A 138 -7.06 2.41 0.30
N LEU A 139 -6.39 3.54 0.52
CA LEU A 139 -5.11 3.87 -0.12
C LEU A 139 -4.00 2.91 0.31
N VAL A 140 -3.88 2.60 1.59
CA VAL A 140 -2.91 1.62 2.08
C VAL A 140 -3.14 0.25 1.46
N ARG A 141 -4.40 -0.20 1.34
CA ARG A 141 -4.73 -1.47 0.65
C ARG A 141 -4.32 -1.44 -0.83
N LEU A 142 -4.59 -0.33 -1.51
CA LEU A 142 -4.23 -0.14 -2.91
C LEU A 142 -2.71 -0.17 -3.11
N TYR A 143 -1.97 0.57 -2.27
CA TYR A 143 -0.51 0.62 -2.28
C TYR A 143 0.13 -0.75 -2.02
N ARG A 144 -0.35 -1.49 -1.02
CA ARG A 144 0.09 -2.87 -0.76
C ARG A 144 -0.15 -3.80 -1.94
N ASN A 145 -1.27 -3.65 -2.62
CA ASN A 145 -1.55 -4.45 -3.79
C ASN A 145 -0.60 -4.12 -4.94
N TRP A 146 -0.33 -2.83 -5.18
CA TRP A 146 0.61 -2.39 -6.20
C TRP A 146 2.04 -2.92 -5.96
N GLN A 147 2.53 -2.88 -4.72
CA GLN A 147 3.87 -3.40 -4.38
C GLN A 147 4.09 -4.88 -4.72
N ARG A 148 3.02 -5.65 -4.91
CA ARG A 148 3.12 -7.06 -5.35
C ARG A 148 3.47 -7.18 -6.84
N TYR A 149 3.43 -6.09 -7.59
CA TYR A 149 3.67 -6.06 -9.03
C TYR A 149 4.87 -5.16 -9.34
N PRO A 150 6.11 -5.65 -9.15
CA PRO A 150 7.32 -4.83 -9.25
C PRO A 150 7.55 -4.24 -10.65
N ASN A 151 6.88 -4.78 -11.68
CA ASN A 151 6.98 -4.31 -13.06
C ASN A 151 5.95 -3.22 -13.42
N VAL A 152 5.08 -2.82 -12.48
CA VAL A 152 4.09 -1.77 -12.69
C VAL A 152 4.64 -0.47 -12.10
N THR A 153 4.96 0.47 -12.96
CA THR A 153 5.39 1.81 -12.56
C THR A 153 4.19 2.67 -12.19
N LEU A 154 4.35 3.50 -11.15
CA LEU A 154 3.41 4.58 -10.87
C LEU A 154 3.81 5.77 -11.73
N GLU A 155 2.96 6.14 -12.65
CA GLU A 155 3.13 7.38 -13.38
C GLU A 155 2.27 8.46 -12.73
N PRO A 156 2.83 9.66 -12.47
CA PRO A 156 2.02 10.78 -12.04
C PRO A 156 0.95 11.01 -13.11
N SER A 157 -0.30 11.16 -12.70
CA SER A 157 -1.29 11.59 -13.66
C SER A 157 -0.90 13.00 -14.10
N ASP A 158 -0.88 13.20 -15.41
CA ASP A 158 -0.72 14.49 -16.03
C ASP A 158 -1.65 15.51 -15.32
N PRO A 159 -1.40 16.85 -15.32
CA PRO A 159 -2.22 17.86 -14.66
C PRO A 159 -3.72 17.88 -15.08
N GLN A 160 -4.23 16.75 -15.51
CA GLN A 160 -5.61 16.55 -15.96
C GLN A 160 -6.62 16.38 -14.82
N LEU A 161 -6.19 16.06 -13.58
CA LEU A 161 -7.13 15.93 -12.47
C LEU A 161 -7.98 17.20 -12.28
N GLY A 162 -7.35 18.39 -12.36
CA GLY A 162 -8.06 19.66 -12.30
C GLY A 162 -9.07 19.86 -13.44
N VAL A 163 -8.74 19.40 -14.64
CA VAL A 163 -9.63 19.44 -15.81
C VAL A 163 -10.81 18.50 -15.62
N HIS A 164 -10.57 17.25 -15.18
CA HIS A 164 -11.66 16.29 -14.92
C HIS A 164 -12.56 16.72 -13.77
N LEU A 165 -12.02 17.31 -12.70
CA LEU A 165 -12.83 17.90 -11.64
C LEU A 165 -13.72 19.04 -12.14
N ALA A 166 -13.19 19.91 -13.01
CA ALA A 166 -13.97 20.99 -13.61
C ALA A 166 -15.07 20.47 -14.54
N ASN A 167 -14.75 19.49 -15.39
CA ASN A 167 -15.72 18.83 -16.27
C ASN A 167 -16.81 18.12 -15.46
N LEU A 168 -16.42 17.36 -14.44
CA LEU A 168 -17.36 16.69 -13.53
C LEU A 168 -18.28 17.68 -12.86
N ARG A 169 -17.75 18.81 -12.37
CA ARG A 169 -18.56 19.88 -11.80
C ARG A 169 -19.56 20.44 -12.81
N ALA A 170 -19.11 20.75 -14.03
CA ALA A 170 -19.97 21.26 -15.09
C ALA A 170 -21.11 20.27 -15.42
N ALA A 171 -20.79 18.98 -15.56
CA ALA A 171 -21.77 17.93 -15.82
C ALA A 171 -22.79 17.79 -14.67
N VAL A 172 -22.33 17.83 -13.41
CA VAL A 172 -23.21 17.81 -12.22
C VAL A 172 -24.16 19.01 -12.19
N HIS A 173 -23.66 20.23 -12.47
CA HIS A 173 -24.49 21.40 -12.52
C HIS A 173 -25.50 21.35 -13.69
N CYS A 174 -25.09 20.81 -14.83
CA CYS A 174 -25.98 20.61 -15.98
C CYS A 174 -27.11 19.60 -15.64
N ALA A 175 -26.78 18.48 -14.99
CA ALA A 175 -27.78 17.52 -14.53
C ALA A 175 -28.74 18.13 -13.49
N ALA A 176 -28.20 18.93 -12.55
CA ALA A 176 -28.97 19.60 -11.53
C ALA A 176 -29.99 20.58 -12.12
N ALA A 177 -29.60 21.33 -13.15
CA ALA A 177 -30.48 22.28 -13.84
C ALA A 177 -31.64 21.60 -14.59
N GLN A 178 -31.52 20.32 -14.93
CA GLN A 178 -32.58 19.55 -15.62
C GLN A 178 -33.50 18.80 -14.64
N TRP A 179 -33.18 18.79 -13.34
CA TRP A 179 -33.96 18.08 -12.33
C TRP A 179 -35.19 18.89 -11.93
N ASP A 180 -36.39 18.36 -12.17
CA ASP A 180 -37.65 18.96 -11.81
C ASP A 180 -38.61 17.93 -11.14
N LYS A 181 -39.82 18.41 -10.80
CA LYS A 181 -40.84 17.57 -10.15
C LYS A 181 -41.39 16.48 -11.08
N ASP A 182 -41.45 16.74 -12.38
CA ASP A 182 -41.97 15.79 -13.37
C ASP A 182 -40.96 14.65 -13.55
N LEU A 183 -39.68 14.98 -13.60
CA LEU A 183 -38.60 14.01 -13.65
C LEU A 183 -38.53 13.17 -12.37
N LEU A 184 -38.70 13.81 -11.19
CA LEU A 184 -38.80 13.11 -9.92
C LEU A 184 -39.92 12.07 -9.93
N GLY A 185 -41.10 12.43 -10.36
CA GLY A 185 -42.24 11.52 -10.48
C GLY A 185 -41.99 10.40 -11.47
N TYR A 186 -41.33 10.68 -12.58
CA TYR A 186 -40.96 9.70 -13.59
C TYR A 186 -39.99 8.66 -13.05
N VAL A 187 -38.92 9.06 -12.39
CA VAL A 187 -37.87 8.18 -11.80
C VAL A 187 -38.44 7.37 -10.63
N ALA A 188 -39.28 7.96 -9.80
CA ALA A 188 -39.95 7.26 -8.70
C ALA A 188 -40.88 6.12 -9.18
N GLY A 189 -41.40 6.24 -10.42
CA GLY A 189 -42.22 5.17 -11.05
C GLY A 189 -41.42 3.98 -11.60
N PHE A 190 -40.10 3.97 -11.53
CA PHE A 190 -39.27 2.87 -12.04
C PHE A 190 -39.40 1.59 -11.21
N THR A 191 -39.36 0.43 -11.88
CA THR A 191 -39.41 -0.88 -11.21
C THR A 191 -38.01 -1.41 -10.95
N TRP A 192 -37.53 -1.24 -9.74
CA TRP A 192 -36.19 -1.64 -9.30
C TRP A 192 -36.13 -3.12 -8.92
N GLN A 193 -34.96 -3.75 -9.15
CA GLN A 193 -34.70 -5.09 -8.59
C GLN A 193 -34.56 -4.97 -7.06
N LYS A 194 -35.09 -5.95 -6.31
CA LYS A 194 -35.13 -5.94 -4.83
C LYS A 194 -33.80 -5.59 -4.15
N LYS A 195 -32.69 -6.06 -4.71
CA LYS A 195 -31.35 -5.83 -4.16
C LYS A 195 -30.85 -4.38 -4.26
N TYR A 196 -31.49 -3.59 -5.09
CA TYR A 196 -31.14 -2.16 -5.30
C TYR A 196 -32.20 -1.21 -4.75
N LEU A 197 -33.27 -1.75 -4.17
CA LEU A 197 -34.26 -0.90 -3.52
C LEU A 197 -33.66 -0.22 -2.29
N PRO A 198 -33.89 1.09 -2.14
CA PRO A 198 -33.56 1.77 -0.89
C PRO A 198 -34.32 1.17 0.28
N THR A 199 -33.70 1.21 1.46
CA THR A 199 -34.26 0.63 2.70
C THR A 199 -35.56 1.32 3.17
N THR A 200 -35.86 2.50 2.66
CA THR A 200 -36.99 3.37 3.09
C THR A 200 -38.34 2.98 2.48
N GLY A 201 -38.41 2.02 1.55
CA GLY A 201 -39.68 1.53 0.99
C GLY A 201 -40.46 2.48 0.08
N ASP A 202 -40.26 3.79 0.17
CA ASP A 202 -40.85 4.81 -0.69
C ASP A 202 -39.79 5.47 -1.57
N LEU A 203 -39.85 5.16 -2.86
CA LEU A 203 -38.90 5.70 -3.86
C LEU A 203 -39.05 7.21 -4.05
N GLN A 204 -40.26 7.73 -3.93
CA GLN A 204 -40.50 9.17 -4.07
C GLN A 204 -39.86 9.95 -2.91
N GLU A 205 -40.01 9.44 -1.70
CA GLU A 205 -39.33 9.98 -0.52
C GLU A 205 -37.82 9.90 -0.66
N TYR A 206 -37.30 8.74 -1.08
CA TYR A 206 -35.85 8.54 -1.28
C TYR A 206 -35.27 9.56 -2.27
N PHE A 207 -35.85 9.68 -3.47
CA PHE A 207 -35.34 10.63 -4.49
C PHE A 207 -35.56 12.09 -4.08
N THR A 208 -36.63 12.39 -3.36
CA THR A 208 -36.86 13.73 -2.78
C THR A 208 -35.76 14.07 -1.76
N GLN A 209 -35.40 13.15 -0.91
CA GLN A 209 -34.32 13.35 0.06
C GLN A 209 -32.95 13.48 -0.62
N ALA A 210 -32.66 12.58 -1.58
CA ALA A 210 -31.40 12.56 -2.32
C ALA A 210 -31.17 13.82 -3.16
N SER A 211 -32.26 14.47 -3.63
CA SER A 211 -32.19 15.66 -4.44
C SER A 211 -32.21 17.00 -3.65
N LYS A 212 -32.43 16.96 -2.32
CA LYS A 212 -32.40 18.18 -1.49
C LYS A 212 -31.18 19.08 -1.68
N PRO A 213 -29.94 18.52 -1.78
CA PRO A 213 -28.77 19.37 -1.97
C PRO A 213 -28.68 20.07 -3.31
N LEU A 214 -29.54 19.74 -4.31
CA LEU A 214 -29.53 20.40 -5.61
C LEU A 214 -29.73 21.92 -5.49
N ASP A 215 -30.52 22.37 -4.50
CA ASP A 215 -30.72 23.78 -4.19
C ASP A 215 -29.50 24.33 -3.42
N GLY A 216 -28.40 24.60 -4.14
CA GLY A 216 -27.23 25.29 -3.63
C GLY A 216 -25.91 24.48 -3.54
N ARG A 217 -25.98 23.17 -3.48
CA ARG A 217 -24.77 22.26 -3.41
C ARG A 217 -24.94 21.01 -4.26
N PRO A 218 -25.11 21.14 -5.59
CA PRO A 218 -25.38 20.00 -6.47
C PRO A 218 -24.25 18.97 -6.48
N GLU A 219 -23.03 19.35 -6.10
CA GLU A 219 -21.88 18.44 -5.97
C GLU A 219 -22.15 17.30 -4.98
N LEU A 220 -22.99 17.53 -3.97
CA LEU A 220 -23.39 16.49 -3.01
C LEU A 220 -24.35 15.45 -3.61
N CYS A 221 -24.90 15.70 -4.79
CA CYS A 221 -25.80 14.79 -5.50
C CYS A 221 -25.09 13.86 -6.49
N LEU A 222 -23.76 13.78 -6.46
CA LEU A 222 -22.97 12.93 -7.37
C LEU A 222 -23.46 11.48 -7.38
N SER A 223 -23.77 10.91 -6.22
CA SER A 223 -24.30 9.55 -6.12
C SER A 223 -25.67 9.39 -6.76
N LEU A 224 -26.52 10.41 -6.69
CA LEU A 224 -27.84 10.40 -7.32
C LEU A 224 -27.69 10.35 -8.85
N PHE A 225 -26.86 11.20 -9.43
CA PHE A 225 -26.66 11.25 -10.87
C PHE A 225 -25.96 9.99 -11.39
N ASP A 226 -24.96 9.44 -10.67
CA ASP A 226 -24.37 8.15 -11.01
C ASP A 226 -25.40 7.03 -11.03
N GLN A 227 -26.30 6.99 -10.02
CA GLN A 227 -27.37 6.00 -9.94
C GLN A 227 -28.37 6.12 -11.09
N LEU A 228 -28.64 7.33 -11.55
CA LEU A 228 -29.58 7.64 -12.64
C LEU A 228 -28.93 7.58 -14.03
N SER A 229 -27.65 7.22 -14.15
CA SER A 229 -27.02 6.97 -15.45
C SER A 229 -27.68 5.79 -16.18
N THR A 230 -27.73 5.83 -17.50
CA THR A 230 -28.39 4.78 -18.29
C THR A 230 -27.76 3.42 -18.08
N THR A 231 -26.43 3.39 -17.89
CA THR A 231 -25.67 2.17 -17.61
C THR A 231 -26.12 1.51 -16.31
N ARG A 232 -26.27 2.29 -15.23
CA ARG A 232 -26.72 1.81 -13.92
C ARG A 232 -28.19 1.40 -13.97
N LEU A 233 -29.04 2.23 -14.55
CA LEU A 233 -30.47 1.95 -14.66
C LEU A 233 -30.73 0.66 -15.44
N ARG A 234 -30.02 0.41 -16.55
CA ARG A 234 -30.15 -0.85 -17.32
C ARG A 234 -29.72 -2.09 -16.51
N ALA A 235 -28.79 -1.95 -15.58
CA ALA A 235 -28.33 -3.03 -14.72
C ALA A 235 -29.26 -3.25 -13.50
N GLU A 236 -29.86 -2.18 -12.96
CA GLU A 236 -30.57 -2.16 -11.68
C GLU A 236 -32.09 -2.30 -11.83
N LEU A 237 -32.66 -1.93 -12.99
CA LEU A 237 -34.08 -2.07 -13.28
C LEU A 237 -34.41 -3.46 -13.86
N TYR A 238 -35.65 -3.89 -13.68
CA TYR A 238 -36.14 -5.10 -14.35
C TYR A 238 -36.27 -4.85 -15.86
N LYS A 239 -35.80 -5.79 -16.68
CA LYS A 239 -35.90 -5.73 -18.14
C LYS A 239 -37.34 -5.64 -18.64
N ARG A 240 -38.28 -6.25 -17.91
CA ARG A 240 -39.72 -6.24 -18.26
C ARG A 240 -40.33 -4.95 -17.71
N GLY A 241 -40.71 -4.05 -18.61
CA GLY A 241 -41.22 -2.75 -18.24
C GLY A 241 -40.15 -1.69 -18.01
N ALA A 242 -38.94 -1.90 -18.55
CA ALA A 242 -37.89 -0.89 -18.50
C ALA A 242 -38.38 0.43 -19.11
N PRO A 243 -38.18 1.58 -18.42
CA PRO A 243 -38.61 2.88 -18.92
C PRO A 243 -37.80 3.27 -20.15
N LYS A 244 -38.39 4.13 -21.00
CA LYS A 244 -37.64 4.78 -22.07
C LYS A 244 -36.71 5.85 -21.48
N LEU A 245 -35.41 5.65 -21.61
CA LEU A 245 -34.36 6.55 -21.10
C LEU A 245 -33.94 7.57 -22.19
N GLU A 246 -34.93 8.14 -22.91
CA GLU A 246 -34.68 9.04 -24.05
C GLU A 246 -34.59 10.52 -23.64
N GLN A 247 -34.86 10.83 -22.37
CA GLN A 247 -34.80 12.23 -21.90
C GLN A 247 -33.35 12.71 -21.84
N PRO A 248 -33.05 13.96 -22.19
CA PRO A 248 -31.68 14.53 -22.18
C PRO A 248 -30.98 14.39 -20.82
N PHE A 249 -31.77 14.44 -19.74
CA PHE A 249 -31.27 14.26 -18.38
C PHE A 249 -30.45 12.96 -18.18
N PHE A 250 -30.91 11.85 -18.73
CA PHE A 250 -30.18 10.57 -18.57
C PHE A 250 -28.85 10.56 -19.32
N ALA A 251 -28.78 11.25 -20.47
CA ALA A 251 -27.53 11.45 -21.18
C ALA A 251 -26.54 12.29 -20.35
N THR A 252 -27.01 13.34 -19.70
CA THR A 252 -26.19 14.16 -18.80
C THR A 252 -25.74 13.35 -17.57
N CYS A 253 -26.56 12.45 -17.03
CA CYS A 253 -26.14 11.53 -15.97
C CYS A 253 -25.04 10.55 -16.45
N ASP A 254 -25.06 10.13 -17.72
CA ASP A 254 -23.98 9.33 -18.30
C ASP A 254 -22.68 10.12 -18.43
N GLU A 255 -22.75 11.42 -18.74
CA GLU A 255 -21.58 12.32 -18.73
C GLU A 255 -21.03 12.48 -17.30
N VAL A 256 -21.90 12.73 -16.31
CA VAL A 256 -21.47 12.77 -14.89
C VAL A 256 -20.75 11.49 -14.50
N ARG A 257 -21.29 10.32 -14.87
CA ARG A 257 -20.67 9.03 -14.58
C ARG A 257 -19.32 8.87 -15.25
N THR A 258 -19.20 9.25 -16.52
CA THR A 258 -17.98 9.16 -17.29
C THR A 258 -16.87 10.01 -16.68
N GLU A 259 -17.15 11.29 -16.44
CA GLU A 259 -16.19 12.21 -15.83
C GLU A 259 -15.85 11.82 -14.38
N TRP A 260 -16.81 11.28 -13.63
CA TRP A 260 -16.55 10.76 -12.29
C TRP A 260 -15.57 9.58 -12.31
N LEU A 261 -15.73 8.60 -13.21
CA LEU A 261 -14.82 7.46 -13.31
C LEU A 261 -13.41 7.92 -13.69
N LEU A 262 -13.27 8.81 -14.67
CA LEU A 262 -11.99 9.40 -15.06
C LEU A 262 -11.35 10.15 -13.88
N THR A 263 -12.12 10.98 -13.18
CA THR A 263 -11.65 11.71 -12.01
C THR A 263 -11.15 10.77 -10.91
N VAL A 264 -11.88 9.69 -10.63
CA VAL A 264 -11.48 8.69 -9.61
C VAL A 264 -10.17 8.00 -10.00
N ASP A 265 -10.01 7.63 -11.27
CA ASP A 265 -8.80 6.94 -11.73
C ASP A 265 -7.57 7.86 -11.67
N HIS A 266 -7.68 9.12 -12.13
CA HIS A 266 -6.62 10.11 -12.00
C HIS A 266 -6.30 10.42 -10.53
N LEU A 267 -7.32 10.61 -9.70
CA LEU A 267 -7.15 10.89 -8.27
C LEU A 267 -6.43 9.75 -7.55
N ARG A 268 -6.76 8.49 -7.87
CA ARG A 268 -6.07 7.32 -7.30
C ARG A 268 -4.60 7.28 -7.73
N ALA A 269 -4.31 7.56 -8.99
CA ALA A 269 -2.94 7.61 -9.50
C ALA A 269 -2.12 8.68 -8.76
N ASP A 270 -2.62 9.91 -8.66
CA ASP A 270 -1.95 11.01 -7.96
C ASP A 270 -1.71 10.70 -6.48
N LEU A 271 -2.72 10.20 -5.79
CA LEU A 271 -2.60 9.82 -4.38
C LEU A 271 -1.56 8.72 -4.17
N MET A 272 -1.48 7.75 -5.09
CA MET A 272 -0.48 6.68 -5.05
C MET A 272 0.93 7.20 -5.28
N VAL A 273 1.11 8.13 -6.22
CA VAL A 273 2.41 8.78 -6.47
C VAL A 273 2.86 9.57 -5.25
N HIS A 274 2.01 10.42 -4.70
CA HIS A 274 2.34 11.18 -3.48
C HIS A 274 2.67 10.28 -2.30
N MET A 275 1.93 9.19 -2.14
CA MET A 275 2.19 8.22 -1.10
C MET A 275 3.54 7.51 -1.31
N HIS A 276 3.88 7.16 -2.56
CA HIS A 276 5.16 6.54 -2.92
C HIS A 276 6.34 7.48 -2.67
N GLU A 277 6.24 8.73 -3.12
CA GLU A 277 7.26 9.76 -2.88
C GLU A 277 7.51 9.99 -1.38
N ARG A 278 6.44 9.98 -0.59
CA ARG A 278 6.53 10.19 0.87
C ARG A 278 7.20 9.01 1.58
N LEU A 279 7.01 7.80 1.09
CA LEU A 279 7.61 6.58 1.65
C LEU A 279 9.03 6.32 1.12
N GLY A 280 9.37 6.84 -0.06
CA GLY A 280 10.70 6.70 -0.66
C GLY A 280 11.70 7.78 -0.24
N ARG A 281 11.27 8.73 0.60
CA ARG A 281 12.12 9.76 1.24
C ARG A 281 12.43 9.37 2.67
#